data_b0a7d39a9f1c1130abc9779813b73e4a
#
_entry.id   b0a7d39a9f1c1130abc9779813b73e4a
#
_cell.length_a   1.000
_cell.length_b   1.000
_cell.length_c   1.000
_cell.angle_alpha   90.00
_cell.angle_beta   90.00
_cell.angle_gamma   90.00
#
_symmetry.space_group_name_H-M   'P 1'
#
loop_
_entity.id
_entity.type
_entity.pdbx_description
1 polymer ?
#
loop_
_entity_poly.entity_id
_entity_poly.type
_entity_poly.pdbx_seq_one_letter_code
_entity_poly.pdbx_strand_id
1 'polypeptide(L)'
;PAVANIDQALVVFAVTKPKPHFNLLDRFLIMMESKRIPVILCFNKKDIAKEPEIHHLKEIYESCGYQMIFTSALEKENIEKVKQLLRGKTTAIAGPSGVGKSSLINIFQPDANMETGTISEKIERGKHTTRHSELICIEEDTYIMDTPGFSSLYTCLLYTSPSPRD
;
A
#
# COMPACT_ATOMS: atom_id res chain seq x y z
N PRO A 1 -5.10 -19.31 6.48
CA PRO A 1 -4.75 -18.26 5.52
C PRO A 1 -4.43 -16.96 6.24
N ALA A 2 -3.34 -16.32 5.83
CA ALA A 2 -2.78 -15.13 6.48
C ALA A 2 -3.68 -13.87 6.42
N VAL A 3 -4.90 -13.99 5.94
CA VAL A 3 -5.81 -12.86 5.67
C VAL A 3 -7.13 -12.99 6.44
N ALA A 4 -7.28 -14.02 7.27
CA ALA A 4 -8.48 -14.23 8.06
C ALA A 4 -8.48 -13.28 9.26
N ASN A 5 -9.14 -12.22 9.35
CA ASN A 5 -9.36 -11.28 10.47
C ASN A 5 -8.85 -9.85 10.20
N ILE A 6 -8.72 -9.44 8.95
CA ILE A 6 -8.51 -8.02 8.65
C ILE A 6 -9.85 -7.32 8.42
N ASP A 7 -9.94 -6.09 8.87
CA ASP A 7 -11.15 -5.27 8.70
C ASP A 7 -11.15 -4.52 7.36
N GLN A 8 -9.98 -4.17 6.88
CA GLN A 8 -9.80 -3.39 5.65
C GLN A 8 -8.37 -3.53 5.12
N ALA A 9 -8.15 -3.05 3.91
CA ALA A 9 -6.83 -2.97 3.30
C ALA A 9 -6.48 -1.51 2.97
N LEU A 10 -5.26 -1.11 3.32
CA LEU A 10 -4.66 0.14 2.89
C LEU A 10 -3.73 -0.17 1.71
N VAL A 11 -4.13 0.23 0.53
CA VAL A 11 -3.37 -0.02 -0.69
C VAL A 11 -2.56 1.24 -1.01
N VAL A 12 -1.24 1.11 -0.93
CA VAL A 12 -0.32 2.24 -1.10
C VAL A 12 0.32 2.21 -2.47
N PHE A 13 0.16 3.28 -3.21
CA PHE A 13 0.86 3.59 -4.45
C PHE A 13 1.59 4.91 -4.30
N ALA A 14 2.48 5.22 -5.22
CA ALA A 14 2.99 6.58 -5.38
C ALA A 14 2.21 7.27 -6.49
N VAL A 15 1.99 8.57 -6.37
CA VAL A 15 1.43 9.37 -7.47
C VAL A 15 2.35 9.33 -8.68
N THR A 16 3.64 9.41 -8.41
CA THR A 16 4.72 9.34 -9.41
C THR A 16 5.99 8.76 -8.77
N LYS A 17 6.90 8.28 -9.58
CA LYS A 17 8.21 7.71 -9.17
C LYS A 17 8.11 6.63 -8.08
N PRO A 18 7.51 5.48 -8.39
CA PRO A 18 7.06 5.03 -9.72
C PRO A 18 5.63 5.47 -10.04
N LYS A 19 5.33 5.65 -11.32
CA LYS A 19 3.96 5.86 -11.79
C LYS A 19 3.11 4.61 -11.48
N PRO A 20 1.82 4.78 -11.10
CA PRO A 20 0.96 3.65 -10.82
C PRO A 20 0.80 2.74 -12.05
N HIS A 21 0.88 1.44 -11.81
CA HIS A 21 0.55 0.43 -12.80
C HIS A 21 -0.95 0.13 -12.71
N PHE A 22 -1.76 0.77 -13.53
CA PHE A 22 -3.21 0.75 -13.40
C PHE A 22 -3.82 -0.65 -13.54
N ASN A 23 -3.33 -1.45 -14.47
CA ASN A 23 -3.82 -2.82 -14.61
C ASN A 23 -3.60 -3.65 -13.35
N LEU A 24 -2.46 -3.49 -12.71
CA LEU A 24 -2.13 -4.19 -11.48
C LEU A 24 -3.03 -3.71 -10.33
N LEU A 25 -3.21 -2.41 -10.21
CA LEU A 25 -4.07 -1.82 -9.19
C LEU A 25 -5.52 -2.28 -9.38
N ASP A 26 -6.05 -2.22 -10.59
CA ASP A 26 -7.43 -2.61 -10.88
C ASP A 26 -7.67 -4.09 -10.59
N ARG A 27 -6.73 -4.97 -10.94
CA ARG A 27 -6.81 -6.39 -10.61
C ARG A 27 -6.81 -6.64 -9.11
N PHE A 28 -5.96 -5.91 -8.39
CA PHE A 28 -5.92 -6.00 -6.94
C PHE A 28 -7.24 -5.56 -6.31
N LEU A 29 -7.82 -4.46 -6.80
CA LEU A 29 -9.10 -3.96 -6.32
C LEU A 29 -10.24 -4.96 -6.57
N ILE A 30 -10.28 -5.56 -7.75
CA ILE A 30 -11.26 -6.60 -8.08
C ILE A 30 -11.12 -7.81 -7.14
N MET A 31 -9.89 -8.22 -6.85
CA MET A 31 -9.63 -9.31 -5.92
C MET A 31 -10.09 -8.99 -4.51
N MET A 32 -9.82 -7.78 -4.02
CA MET A 32 -10.28 -7.34 -2.69
C MET A 32 -11.81 -7.27 -2.63
N GLU A 33 -12.44 -6.78 -3.67
CA GLU A 33 -13.89 -6.70 -3.78
C GLU A 33 -14.52 -8.10 -3.78
N SER A 34 -13.93 -9.06 -4.49
CA SER A 34 -14.39 -10.45 -4.49
C SER A 34 -14.32 -11.11 -3.10
N LYS A 35 -13.41 -10.67 -2.27
CA LYS A 35 -13.24 -11.11 -0.88
C LYS A 35 -14.01 -10.25 0.13
N ARG A 36 -14.74 -9.24 -0.35
CA ARG A 36 -15.49 -8.27 0.47
C ARG A 36 -14.63 -7.54 1.48
N ILE A 37 -13.41 -7.23 1.12
CA ILE A 37 -12.47 -6.44 1.95
C ILE A 37 -12.54 -4.99 1.51
N PRO A 38 -12.98 -4.06 2.38
CA PRO A 38 -12.96 -2.64 2.07
C PRO A 38 -11.53 -2.14 1.81
N VAL A 39 -11.37 -1.26 0.83
CA VAL A 39 -10.07 -0.73 0.43
C VAL A 39 -10.03 0.78 0.60
N ILE A 40 -8.93 1.25 1.18
CA ILE A 40 -8.54 2.67 1.16
C ILE A 40 -7.36 2.79 0.20
N LEU A 41 -7.50 3.65 -0.81
CA LEU A 41 -6.42 3.95 -1.75
C LEU A 41 -5.58 5.10 -1.21
N CYS A 42 -4.32 4.83 -0.92
CA CYS A 42 -3.36 5.82 -0.46
C CYS A 42 -2.33 6.08 -1.56
N PHE A 43 -2.31 7.29 -2.09
CA PHE A 43 -1.31 7.73 -3.07
C PHE A 43 -0.28 8.60 -2.38
N ASN A 44 0.89 8.03 -2.14
CA ASN A 44 2.01 8.67 -1.46
C ASN A 44 2.87 9.49 -2.44
N LYS A 45 3.84 10.21 -1.92
CA LYS A 45 4.74 11.09 -2.66
C LYS A 45 4.03 12.28 -3.34
N LYS A 46 3.00 12.79 -2.69
CA LYS A 46 2.27 13.99 -3.14
C LYS A 46 3.20 15.19 -3.30
N ASP A 47 4.26 15.28 -2.49
CA ASP A 47 5.24 16.35 -2.51
C ASP A 47 5.97 16.52 -3.86
N ILE A 48 6.15 15.43 -4.60
CA ILE A 48 6.79 15.47 -5.93
C ILE A 48 5.79 15.31 -7.08
N ALA A 49 4.50 15.22 -6.78
CA ALA A 49 3.46 15.04 -7.78
C ALA A 49 3.06 16.39 -8.41
N LYS A 50 2.66 16.33 -9.66
CA LYS A 50 2.07 17.47 -10.38
C LYS A 50 0.55 17.42 -10.26
N GLU A 51 -0.11 18.58 -10.24
CA GLU A 51 -1.57 18.67 -10.14
C GLU A 51 -2.32 17.83 -11.19
N PRO A 52 -1.91 17.80 -12.47
CA PRO A 52 -2.58 16.93 -13.45
C PRO A 52 -2.51 15.45 -13.11
N GLU A 53 -1.43 14.98 -12.50
CA GLU A 53 -1.28 13.59 -12.08
C GLU A 53 -2.26 13.24 -10.96
N ILE A 54 -2.39 14.11 -9.96
CA ILE A 54 -3.35 13.97 -8.86
C ILE A 54 -4.77 13.97 -9.39
N HIS A 55 -5.09 14.93 -10.25
CA HIS A 55 -6.42 15.07 -10.84
C HIS A 55 -6.83 13.83 -11.65
N HIS A 56 -5.91 13.29 -12.42
CA HIS A 56 -6.14 12.07 -13.21
C HIS A 56 -6.49 10.86 -12.32
N LEU A 57 -5.77 10.67 -11.22
CA LEU A 57 -6.08 9.59 -10.27
C LEU A 57 -7.45 9.78 -9.61
N LYS A 58 -7.79 11.01 -9.25
CA LYS A 58 -9.12 11.32 -8.70
C LYS A 58 -10.22 10.99 -9.68
N GLU A 59 -10.08 11.39 -10.94
CA GLU A 59 -11.07 11.09 -11.98
C GLU A 59 -11.32 9.60 -12.13
N ILE A 60 -10.25 8.79 -12.12
CA ILE A 60 -10.38 7.34 -12.31
C ILE A 60 -11.09 6.68 -11.13
N TYR A 61 -10.67 6.97 -9.90
CA TYR A 61 -11.06 6.17 -8.74
C TYR A 61 -12.21 6.76 -7.92
N GLU A 62 -12.43 8.05 -7.93
CA GLU A 62 -13.61 8.66 -7.29
C GLU A 62 -14.91 8.21 -7.96
N SER A 63 -14.91 8.12 -9.28
CA SER A 63 -16.07 7.63 -10.04
C SER A 63 -16.42 6.17 -9.70
N CYS A 64 -15.44 5.38 -9.24
CA CYS A 64 -15.63 4.00 -8.82
C CYS A 64 -16.07 3.86 -7.36
N GLY A 65 -16.18 4.96 -6.62
CA GLY A 65 -16.62 4.97 -5.22
C GLY A 65 -15.54 4.58 -4.20
N TYR A 66 -14.28 4.52 -4.58
CA TYR A 66 -13.19 4.22 -3.66
C TYR A 66 -12.83 5.42 -2.80
N GLN A 67 -12.57 5.16 -1.51
CA GLN A 67 -12.01 6.14 -0.61
C GLN A 67 -10.54 6.35 -0.95
N MET A 68 -10.16 7.60 -1.20
CA MET A 68 -8.80 7.97 -1.60
C MET A 68 -8.20 8.96 -0.62
N ILE A 69 -6.90 8.85 -0.42
CA ILE A 69 -6.13 9.82 0.33
C ILE A 69 -4.77 10.03 -0.31
N PHE A 70 -4.35 11.27 -0.45
CA PHE A 70 -3.04 11.65 -0.98
C PHE A 70 -2.14 12.04 0.17
N THR A 71 -0.99 11.40 0.28
CA THR A 71 -0.04 11.59 1.39
C THR A 71 1.34 11.99 0.90
N SER A 72 2.09 12.61 1.79
CA SER A 72 3.53 12.71 1.68
C SER A 72 4.15 12.21 3.00
N ALA A 73 4.81 11.07 2.96
CA ALA A 73 5.57 10.59 4.10
C ALA A 73 6.73 11.54 4.43
N LEU A 74 7.38 12.09 3.40
CA LEU A 74 8.49 13.03 3.56
C LEU A 74 8.07 14.32 4.27
N GLU A 75 6.98 14.92 3.83
CA GLU A 75 6.44 16.18 4.39
C GLU A 75 5.48 15.94 5.56
N LYS A 76 5.19 14.69 5.89
CA LYS A 76 4.19 14.26 6.89
C LYS A 76 2.79 14.84 6.61
N GLU A 77 2.45 14.99 5.34
CA GLU A 77 1.15 15.52 4.92
C GLU A 77 0.08 14.42 4.93
N ASN A 78 -1.07 14.72 5.51
CA ASN A 78 -2.25 13.86 5.59
C ASN A 78 -2.05 12.55 6.40
N ILE A 79 -0.99 12.44 7.16
CA ILE A 79 -0.71 11.23 7.95
C ILE A 79 -1.75 11.02 9.06
N GLU A 80 -2.14 12.08 9.76
CA GLU A 80 -3.19 11.99 10.80
C GLU A 80 -4.54 11.57 10.22
N LYS A 81 -4.85 12.00 9.01
CA LYS A 81 -6.08 11.57 8.31
C LYS A 81 -6.07 10.07 8.03
N VAL A 82 -4.92 9.52 7.63
CA VAL A 82 -4.78 8.07 7.45
C VAL A 82 -4.96 7.36 8.79
N LYS A 83 -4.30 7.82 9.85
CA LYS A 83 -4.46 7.23 11.19
C LYS A 83 -5.92 7.20 11.64
N GLN A 84 -6.67 8.26 11.40
CA GLN A 84 -8.10 8.31 11.73
C GLN A 84 -8.90 7.23 10.98
N LEU A 85 -8.57 6.97 9.73
CA LEU A 85 -9.21 5.91 8.93
C LEU A 85 -8.85 4.51 9.44
N LEU A 86 -7.70 4.35 10.07
CA LEU A 86 -7.23 3.06 10.60
C LEU A 86 -7.69 2.80 12.04
N ARG A 87 -8.17 3.81 12.76
CA ARG A 87 -8.47 3.73 14.19
C ARG A 87 -9.50 2.65 14.53
N GLY A 88 -9.15 1.83 15.52
CA GLY A 88 -10.00 0.75 16.00
C GLY A 88 -10.10 -0.44 15.07
N LYS A 89 -9.25 -0.54 14.07
CA LYS A 89 -9.29 -1.59 13.04
C LYS A 89 -7.95 -2.28 12.87
N THR A 90 -8.01 -3.48 12.35
CA THR A 90 -6.85 -4.20 11.83
C THR A 90 -6.80 -4.03 10.32
N THR A 91 -5.78 -3.36 9.84
CA THR A 91 -5.64 -2.99 8.44
C THR A 91 -4.44 -3.71 7.82
N ALA A 92 -4.67 -4.45 6.76
CA ALA A 92 -3.58 -4.99 5.95
C ALA A 92 -3.03 -3.88 5.07
N ILE A 93 -1.71 -3.72 5.04
CA ILE A 93 -1.05 -2.76 4.18
C ILE A 93 -0.42 -3.47 2.98
N ALA A 94 -0.68 -2.97 1.79
CA ALA A 94 -0.20 -3.55 0.55
C ALA A 94 0.26 -2.47 -0.42
N GLY A 95 1.17 -2.83 -1.30
CA GLY A 95 1.64 -1.93 -2.34
C GLY A 95 2.94 -2.41 -2.97
N PRO A 96 3.27 -1.90 -4.16
CA PRO A 96 4.51 -2.25 -4.84
C PRO A 96 5.74 -1.68 -4.12
N SER A 97 6.93 -2.13 -4.53
CA SER A 97 8.18 -1.59 -4.01
C SER A 97 8.38 -0.13 -4.39
N GLY A 98 9.00 0.64 -3.51
CA GLY A 98 9.42 2.00 -3.79
C GLY A 98 8.34 3.06 -3.68
N VAL A 99 7.15 2.73 -3.18
CA VAL A 99 6.04 3.70 -3.01
C VAL A 99 6.06 4.43 -1.68
N GLY A 100 6.94 4.04 -0.74
CA GLY A 100 7.04 4.63 0.58
C GLY A 100 6.22 3.94 1.66
N LYS A 101 5.82 2.70 1.46
CA LYS A 101 5.05 1.91 2.42
C LYS A 101 5.77 1.78 3.77
N SER A 102 7.06 1.42 3.75
CA SER A 102 7.87 1.32 4.97
C SER A 102 8.03 2.66 5.69
N SER A 103 8.16 3.75 4.93
CA SER A 103 8.23 5.10 5.49
C SER A 103 6.94 5.48 6.21
N LEU A 104 5.78 5.13 5.64
CA LEU A 104 4.49 5.36 6.29
C LEU A 104 4.36 4.54 7.57
N ILE A 105 4.73 3.26 7.55
CA ILE A 105 4.68 2.39 8.73
C ILE A 105 5.57 2.96 9.84
N ASN A 106 6.78 3.43 9.52
CA ASN A 106 7.70 4.04 10.50
C ASN A 106 7.17 5.34 11.11
N ILE A 107 6.36 6.09 10.36
CA ILE A 107 5.69 7.28 10.91
C ILE A 107 4.55 6.87 11.84
N PHE A 108 3.76 5.86 11.47
CA PHE A 108 2.67 5.36 12.31
C PHE A 108 3.19 4.73 13.61
N GLN A 109 4.30 3.98 13.50
CA GLN A 109 4.95 3.35 14.64
C GLN A 109 6.48 3.50 14.52
N PRO A 110 7.08 4.53 15.16
CA PRO A 110 8.52 4.77 15.06
C PRO A 110 9.39 3.60 15.55
N ASP A 111 8.89 2.81 16.50
CA ASP A 111 9.61 1.65 17.03
C ASP A 111 9.60 0.43 16.10
N ALA A 112 8.84 0.47 15.00
CA ALA A 112 8.79 -0.64 14.05
C ALA A 112 10.10 -0.81 13.27
N ASN A 113 10.89 0.25 13.08
CA ASN A 113 12.19 0.24 12.41
C ASN A 113 12.19 -0.48 11.06
N MET A 114 11.18 -0.23 10.24
CA MET A 114 11.08 -0.84 8.90
C MET A 114 12.20 -0.33 8.00
N GLU A 115 12.83 -1.23 7.25
CA GLU A 115 13.86 -0.87 6.29
C GLU A 115 13.29 -0.04 5.14
N THR A 116 13.81 1.16 4.98
CA THR A 116 13.45 2.10 3.91
C THR A 116 14.58 2.18 2.90
N GLY A 117 14.81 1.12 2.14
CA GLY A 117 15.90 1.07 1.16
C GLY A 117 15.42 0.91 -0.27
N THR A 118 16.28 1.24 -1.22
CA THR A 118 16.07 0.92 -2.63
C THR A 118 16.15 -0.59 -2.87
N ILE A 119 15.49 -1.06 -3.92
CA ILE A 119 15.42 -2.50 -4.27
C ILE A 119 16.80 -3.17 -4.33
N SER A 120 17.82 -2.43 -4.76
CA SER A 120 19.19 -2.93 -4.87
C SER A 120 19.82 -3.32 -3.53
N GLU A 121 19.49 -2.60 -2.45
CA GLU A 121 20.01 -2.91 -1.12
C GLU A 121 19.29 -4.10 -0.47
N LYS A 122 18.03 -4.33 -0.84
CA LYS A 122 17.25 -5.48 -0.35
C LYS A 122 17.70 -6.81 -0.97
N ILE A 123 18.20 -6.79 -2.20
CA ILE A 123 18.64 -8.00 -2.91
C ILE A 123 19.96 -8.56 -2.32
N GLU A 124 20.86 -7.70 -1.87
CA GLU A 124 22.14 -8.16 -1.27
C GLU A 124 21.96 -8.75 0.14
N ARG A 125 20.95 -8.33 0.88
CA ARG A 125 20.67 -8.86 2.22
C ARG A 125 19.66 -10.01 2.23
N GLY A 126 19.17 -10.43 1.08
CA GLY A 126 18.04 -11.35 0.91
C GLY A 126 18.32 -12.83 1.14
N LYS A 127 19.30 -13.20 1.96
CA LYS A 127 19.44 -14.58 2.43
C LYS A 127 18.75 -14.73 3.78
N HIS A 128 17.57 -15.40 3.77
CA HIS A 128 16.88 -15.93 4.94
C HIS A 128 16.05 -14.95 5.80
N THR A 129 15.23 -14.09 5.20
CA THR A 129 14.10 -13.56 5.97
C THR A 129 12.91 -14.50 5.81
N THR A 130 12.65 -15.27 6.83
CA THR A 130 11.38 -15.99 6.99
C THR A 130 10.25 -14.98 6.88
N ARG A 131 9.40 -15.16 5.87
CA ARG A 131 8.30 -14.25 5.54
C ARG A 131 7.15 -14.47 6.53
N HIS A 132 7.26 -13.88 7.72
CA HIS A 132 6.17 -13.84 8.69
C HIS A 132 5.36 -12.57 8.52
N SER A 133 4.04 -12.71 8.54
CA SER A 133 3.15 -11.56 8.68
C SER A 133 3.42 -10.90 10.01
N GLU A 134 3.72 -9.61 9.99
CA GLU A 134 4.00 -8.85 11.18
C GLU A 134 2.79 -7.98 11.54
N LEU A 135 2.28 -8.15 12.77
CA LEU A 135 1.21 -7.35 13.31
C LEU A 135 1.82 -6.22 14.13
N ILE A 136 1.61 -4.99 13.69
CA ILE A 136 2.18 -3.80 14.30
C ILE A 136 1.06 -3.01 14.97
N CYS A 137 1.18 -2.79 16.28
CA CYS A 137 0.27 -1.94 17.04
C CYS A 137 0.68 -0.48 16.86
N ILE A 138 -0.20 0.36 16.35
CA ILE A 138 0.06 1.79 16.16
C ILE A 138 -0.57 2.68 17.21
N GLU A 139 -1.68 2.27 17.78
CA GLU A 139 -2.33 2.86 18.95
C GLU A 139 -3.32 1.86 19.54
N GLU A 140 -4.01 2.21 20.60
CA GLU A 140 -4.98 1.33 21.25
C GLU A 140 -6.00 0.78 20.25
N ASP A 141 -6.16 -0.55 20.22
CA ASP A 141 -7.07 -1.26 19.33
C ASP A 141 -6.86 -1.00 17.82
N THR A 142 -5.69 -0.50 17.43
CA THR A 142 -5.38 -0.18 16.05
C THR A 142 -4.11 -0.89 15.60
N TYR A 143 -4.23 -1.74 14.59
CA TYR A 143 -3.14 -2.59 14.11
C TYR A 143 -2.95 -2.48 12.61
N ILE A 144 -1.70 -2.55 12.19
CA ILE A 144 -1.31 -2.73 10.78
C ILE A 144 -0.73 -4.13 10.64
N MET A 145 -1.18 -4.83 9.62
CA MET A 145 -0.62 -6.13 9.23
C MET A 145 0.20 -5.94 7.96
N ASP A 146 1.53 -6.02 8.10
CA ASP A 146 2.44 -6.06 6.95
C ASP A 146 2.65 -7.50 6.55
N THR A 147 1.95 -7.95 5.51
CA THR A 147 2.04 -9.33 5.05
C THR A 147 2.87 -9.41 3.77
N PRO A 148 3.96 -10.18 3.76
CA PRO A 148 4.67 -10.49 2.53
C PRO A 148 3.78 -11.15 1.48
N GLY A 149 2.72 -11.86 1.93
CA GLY A 149 1.73 -12.46 1.05
C GLY A 149 0.97 -11.47 0.18
N PHE A 150 0.66 -10.27 0.69
CA PHE A 150 0.03 -9.21 -0.12
C PHE A 150 0.99 -8.69 -1.19
N SER A 151 2.25 -8.50 -0.86
CA SER A 151 3.28 -8.13 -1.84
C SER A 151 3.54 -9.25 -2.86
N SER A 152 3.47 -10.49 -2.43
CA SER A 152 3.58 -11.66 -3.31
C SER A 152 2.39 -11.77 -4.27
N LEU A 153 1.19 -11.45 -3.83
CA LEU A 153 0.00 -11.37 -4.70
C LEU A 153 0.19 -10.32 -5.79
N TYR A 154 0.75 -9.19 -5.44
CA TYR A 154 1.11 -8.16 -6.41
C TYR A 154 2.09 -8.68 -7.47
N THR A 155 3.14 -9.35 -7.03
CA THR A 155 4.13 -9.95 -7.93
C THR A 155 3.49 -11.03 -8.81
N CYS A 156 2.67 -11.89 -8.22
CA CYS A 156 1.95 -12.94 -8.94
C CYS A 156 1.03 -12.36 -10.03
N LEU A 157 0.30 -11.28 -9.72
CA LEU A 157 -0.57 -10.58 -10.66
C LEU A 157 0.22 -9.95 -11.82
N LEU A 158 1.44 -9.48 -11.57
CA LEU A 158 2.32 -8.98 -12.62
C LEU A 158 2.70 -10.07 -13.63
N TYR A 159 3.02 -11.26 -13.13
CA TYR A 159 3.46 -12.37 -13.98
C TYR A 159 2.33 -13.11 -14.70
N THR A 160 1.10 -13.00 -14.18
CA THR A 160 -0.08 -13.61 -14.82
C THR A 160 -0.78 -12.69 -15.81
N SER A 161 -0.27 -11.47 -15.99
CA SER A 161 -0.78 -10.57 -17.02
C SER A 161 -0.47 -11.15 -18.40
N PRO A 162 -1.47 -11.39 -19.26
CA PRO A 162 -1.18 -11.76 -20.62
C PRO A 162 -0.35 -10.64 -21.25
N SER A 163 0.77 -11.02 -21.83
CA SER A 163 1.58 -10.11 -22.64
C SER A 163 0.67 -9.47 -23.70
N PRO A 164 0.72 -8.17 -23.90
CA PRO A 164 0.04 -7.58 -25.04
C PRO A 164 0.77 -7.99 -26.30
N ARG A 165 0.58 -9.21 -26.71
CA ARG A 165 0.92 -9.68 -28.04
C ARG A 165 -0.35 -10.25 -28.64
N ASP A 166 -0.69 -9.58 -29.69
CA ASP A 166 -1.74 -9.85 -30.69
C ASP A 166 -2.94 -8.95 -30.54
#